data_ad9e8b726512d551633ab0995293dc5f
#
_entry.id   ad9e8b726512d551633ab0995293dc5f
#
_cell.length_a   1.000
_cell.length_b   1.000
_cell.length_c   1.000
_cell.angle_alpha   90.00
_cell.angle_beta   90.00
_cell.angle_gamma   90.00
#
_symmetry.space_group_name_H-M   'P 1'
#
loop_
_entity.id
_entity.type
_entity.pdbx_description
1 polymer ?
#
loop_
_entity_poly.entity_id
_entity_poly.type
_entity_poly.pdbx_seq_one_letter_code
_entity_poly.pdbx_strand_id
1 'polypeptide(L)'
;MKNDLKPDSPFFSKASRTHGLLRVLESVRAQEGNDRIGELYTAYGRRIHHDSNLEFDPVDALAEAGIDTKHATALNDDSFDDIIRAHMADGLSLTGNDVGTPILGFTNSAGKRVGFFGPVISQRLPHADALKLWDGITLTAGIDSFWELKRTRTEQPQFGERP
;
A
#
# COMPACT_ATOMS: atom_id res chain seq x y z
N MET A 1 10.58 10.01 5.21
CA MET A 1 9.21 9.97 4.77
C MET A 1 8.53 11.29 5.01
N LYS A 2 7.48 11.54 4.28
CA LYS A 2 6.57 12.68 4.19
C LYS A 2 5.97 13.25 5.50
N ASN A 3 6.35 12.73 6.66
CA ASN A 3 6.04 13.33 7.97
C ASN A 3 6.69 14.70 8.17
N ASP A 4 7.64 15.06 7.26
CA ASP A 4 8.31 16.36 7.27
C ASP A 4 7.73 17.35 6.25
N LEU A 5 6.58 17.00 5.61
CA LEU A 5 5.90 17.94 4.73
C LEU A 5 5.38 19.12 5.56
N LYS A 6 5.88 20.30 5.25
CA LYS A 6 5.38 21.52 5.87
C LYS A 6 3.93 21.80 5.45
N PRO A 7 3.14 22.46 6.31
CA PRO A 7 1.73 22.77 6.01
C PRO A 7 1.51 23.59 4.73
N ASP A 8 2.53 24.33 4.28
CA ASP A 8 2.51 25.12 3.05
C ASP A 8 2.92 24.31 1.79
N SER A 9 3.29 23.05 1.95
CA SER A 9 3.59 22.17 0.81
C SER A 9 2.34 21.87 -0.02
N PRO A 10 2.42 21.96 -1.38
CA PRO A 10 1.29 21.61 -2.24
C PRO A 10 0.85 20.15 -2.13
N PHE A 11 1.68 19.31 -1.51
CA PHE A 11 1.38 17.90 -1.26
C PHE A 11 0.82 17.63 0.13
N PHE A 12 0.78 18.64 1.01
CA PHE A 12 0.40 18.45 2.41
C PHE A 12 -1.05 17.97 2.55
N SER A 13 -2.01 18.59 1.85
CA SER A 13 -3.42 18.20 1.92
C SER A 13 -3.65 16.77 1.44
N LYS A 14 -3.03 16.39 0.31
CA LYS A 14 -3.10 15.02 -0.21
C LYS A 14 -2.49 14.01 0.76
N ALA A 15 -1.33 14.31 1.34
CA ALA A 15 -0.67 13.44 2.30
C ALA A 15 -1.48 13.30 3.59
N SER A 16 -2.06 14.39 4.08
CA SER A 16 -2.94 14.38 5.25
C SER A 16 -4.21 13.55 5.01
N ARG A 17 -4.83 13.72 3.84
CA ARG A 17 -6.02 12.95 3.47
C ARG A 17 -5.72 11.45 3.36
N THR A 18 -4.68 11.07 2.65
CA THR A 18 -4.29 9.65 2.53
C THR A 18 -3.86 9.05 3.87
N HIS A 19 -3.26 9.85 4.76
CA HIS A 19 -2.94 9.40 6.11
C HIS A 19 -4.22 9.11 6.93
N GLY A 20 -5.23 9.96 6.85
CA GLY A 20 -6.54 9.69 7.47
C GLY A 20 -7.18 8.41 6.94
N LEU A 21 -7.08 8.12 5.63
CA LEU A 21 -7.57 6.86 5.07
C LEU A 21 -6.81 5.64 5.61
N LEU A 22 -5.51 5.75 5.91
CA LEU A 22 -4.76 4.69 6.60
C LEU A 22 -5.28 4.43 8.02
N ARG A 23 -5.68 5.48 8.77
CA ARG A 23 -6.29 5.32 10.09
C ARG A 23 -7.58 4.51 10.03
N VAL A 24 -8.42 4.74 9.01
CA VAL A 24 -9.64 3.93 8.78
C VAL A 24 -9.28 2.47 8.51
N LEU A 25 -8.26 2.20 7.68
CA LEU A 25 -7.77 0.84 7.44
C LEU A 25 -7.29 0.17 8.74
N GLU A 26 -6.55 0.88 9.59
CA GLU A 26 -6.10 0.31 10.87
C GLU A 26 -7.26 0.07 11.86
N SER A 27 -8.29 0.92 11.86
CA SER A 27 -9.51 0.68 12.64
C SER A 27 -10.22 -0.61 12.21
N VAL A 28 -10.34 -0.84 10.89
CA VAL A 28 -10.90 -2.09 10.35
C VAL A 28 -10.02 -3.28 10.70
N ARG A 29 -8.71 -3.17 10.51
CA ARG A 29 -7.74 -4.24 10.83
C ARG A 29 -7.83 -4.68 12.28
N ALA A 30 -7.93 -3.73 13.19
CA ALA A 30 -7.98 -3.99 14.64
C ALA A 30 -9.28 -4.69 15.08
N GLN A 31 -10.40 -4.44 14.43
CA GLN A 31 -11.72 -4.93 14.88
C GLN A 31 -12.27 -6.07 14.01
N GLU A 32 -11.98 -6.08 12.71
CA GLU A 32 -12.53 -7.06 11.77
C GLU A 32 -11.46 -7.99 11.16
N GLY A 33 -10.18 -7.71 11.39
CA GLY A 33 -9.06 -8.53 10.93
C GLY A 33 -8.46 -8.07 9.60
N ASN A 34 -7.28 -8.62 9.30
CA ASN A 34 -6.51 -8.23 8.13
C ASN A 34 -7.16 -8.64 6.80
N ASP A 35 -7.96 -9.69 6.81
CA ASP A 35 -8.59 -10.23 5.59
C ASP A 35 -9.59 -9.24 4.95
N ARG A 36 -10.13 -8.31 5.76
CA ARG A 36 -11.06 -7.27 5.30
C ARG A 36 -10.37 -6.09 4.59
N ILE A 37 -9.06 -5.93 4.79
CA ILE A 37 -8.30 -4.77 4.27
C ILE A 37 -8.25 -4.76 2.74
N GLY A 38 -8.15 -5.93 2.09
CA GLY A 38 -8.07 -6.02 0.62
C GLY A 38 -9.29 -5.43 -0.10
N GLU A 39 -10.48 -5.67 0.43
CA GLU A 39 -11.74 -5.15 -0.13
C GLU A 39 -11.83 -3.63 0.01
N LEU A 40 -11.52 -3.11 1.20
CA LEU A 40 -11.52 -1.67 1.45
C LEU A 40 -10.43 -0.94 0.64
N TYR A 41 -9.22 -1.53 0.55
CA TYR A 41 -8.14 -0.99 -0.25
C TYR A 41 -8.51 -0.91 -1.73
N THR A 42 -9.22 -1.92 -2.24
CA THR A 42 -9.74 -1.93 -3.61
C THR A 42 -10.78 -0.83 -3.82
N ALA A 43 -11.71 -0.66 -2.88
CA ALA A 43 -12.71 0.41 -2.93
C ALA A 43 -12.06 1.81 -2.92
N TYR A 44 -10.97 2.00 -2.16
CA TYR A 44 -10.17 3.23 -2.20
C TYR A 44 -9.47 3.41 -3.55
N GLY A 45 -8.86 2.34 -4.07
CA GLY A 45 -8.15 2.37 -5.35
C GLY A 45 -9.05 2.79 -6.52
N ARG A 46 -10.29 2.31 -6.57
CA ARG A 46 -11.29 2.72 -7.56
C ARG A 46 -11.52 4.23 -7.54
N ARG A 47 -11.77 4.79 -6.36
CA ARG A 47 -12.04 6.23 -6.19
C ARG A 47 -10.83 7.09 -6.50
N ILE A 48 -9.67 6.72 -5.99
CA ILE A 48 -8.46 7.53 -6.13
C ILE A 48 -7.91 7.50 -7.55
N HIS A 49 -7.85 6.31 -8.17
CA HIS A 49 -7.12 6.11 -9.42
C HIS A 49 -8.01 6.11 -10.67
N HIS A 50 -9.24 5.61 -10.58
CA HIS A 50 -10.16 5.61 -11.72
C HIS A 50 -11.07 6.83 -11.72
N ASP A 51 -11.62 7.18 -10.56
CA ASP A 51 -12.55 8.29 -10.45
C ASP A 51 -11.82 9.63 -10.23
N SER A 52 -10.49 9.61 -10.02
CA SER A 52 -9.64 10.78 -9.69
C SER A 52 -10.19 11.59 -8.50
N ASN A 53 -10.86 10.93 -7.59
CA ASN A 53 -11.50 11.51 -6.42
C ASN A 53 -10.79 11.06 -5.15
N LEU A 54 -10.00 11.95 -4.54
CA LEU A 54 -9.35 11.70 -3.24
C LEU A 54 -10.24 12.13 -2.06
N GLU A 55 -11.19 13.00 -2.30
CA GLU A 55 -12.04 13.61 -1.26
C GLU A 55 -13.37 12.86 -1.03
N PHE A 56 -13.44 11.58 -1.46
CA PHE A 56 -14.61 10.73 -1.25
C PHE A 56 -14.90 10.53 0.25
N ASP A 57 -16.16 10.27 0.62
CA ASP A 57 -16.52 9.91 1.98
C ASP A 57 -16.07 8.45 2.27
N PRO A 58 -15.27 8.20 3.32
CA PRO A 58 -14.92 6.84 3.72
C PRO A 58 -16.12 5.93 3.99
N VAL A 59 -17.26 6.49 4.41
CA VAL A 59 -18.53 5.76 4.61
C VAL A 59 -18.93 5.00 3.35
N ASP A 60 -18.85 5.65 2.18
CA ASP A 60 -19.22 5.03 0.89
C ASP A 60 -18.30 3.88 0.52
N ALA A 61 -17.01 4.00 0.80
CA ALA A 61 -16.03 2.96 0.51
C ALA A 61 -16.17 1.76 1.46
N LEU A 62 -16.45 2.01 2.74
CA LEU A 62 -16.73 0.98 3.73
C LEU A 62 -18.01 0.21 3.38
N ALA A 63 -19.09 0.92 3.02
CA ALA A 63 -20.34 0.29 2.61
C ALA A 63 -20.16 -0.57 1.35
N GLU A 64 -19.42 -0.08 0.34
CA GLU A 64 -19.09 -0.85 -0.86
C GLU A 64 -18.30 -2.14 -0.54
N ALA A 65 -17.38 -2.07 0.42
CA ALA A 65 -16.60 -3.21 0.88
C ALA A 65 -17.37 -4.15 1.84
N GLY A 66 -18.63 -3.84 2.18
CA GLY A 66 -19.43 -4.61 3.15
C GLY A 66 -18.84 -4.56 4.57
N ILE A 67 -18.23 -3.45 4.95
CA ILE A 67 -17.59 -3.21 6.24
C ILE A 67 -18.44 -2.21 7.04
N ASP A 68 -18.45 -2.34 8.37
CA ASP A 68 -19.20 -1.43 9.24
C ASP A 68 -18.72 0.01 9.05
N THR A 69 -19.65 0.90 8.69
CA THR A 69 -19.36 2.31 8.39
C THR A 69 -18.90 3.12 9.62
N LYS A 70 -19.05 2.58 10.84
CA LYS A 70 -18.53 3.20 12.07
C LYS A 70 -17.04 3.50 12.00
N HIS A 71 -16.27 2.69 11.23
CA HIS A 71 -14.83 2.86 11.07
C HIS A 71 -14.45 4.19 10.39
N ALA A 72 -15.39 4.86 9.69
CA ALA A 72 -15.15 6.18 9.10
C ALA A 72 -14.74 7.24 10.13
N THR A 73 -15.18 7.09 11.40
CA THR A 73 -14.79 8.00 12.50
C THR A 73 -13.29 8.04 12.74
N ALA A 74 -12.59 6.96 12.42
CA ALA A 74 -11.13 6.87 12.57
C ALA A 74 -10.36 7.82 11.62
N LEU A 75 -11.00 8.39 10.60
CA LEU A 75 -10.35 9.31 9.67
C LEU A 75 -9.56 10.43 10.38
N ASN A 76 -10.09 10.93 11.48
CA ASN A 76 -9.52 12.03 12.26
C ASN A 76 -8.98 11.56 13.64
N ASP A 77 -8.88 10.26 13.86
CA ASP A 77 -8.40 9.69 15.14
C ASP A 77 -6.90 9.39 15.05
N ASP A 78 -6.08 10.23 15.68
CA ASP A 78 -4.62 10.11 15.68
C ASP A 78 -4.09 8.98 16.59
N SER A 79 -4.94 8.32 17.37
CA SER A 79 -4.55 7.15 18.17
C SER A 79 -4.03 5.98 17.31
N PHE A 80 -4.39 5.95 16.01
CA PHE A 80 -3.87 4.98 15.04
C PHE A 80 -2.49 5.33 14.44
N ASP A 81 -1.96 6.52 14.69
CA ASP A 81 -0.72 6.97 14.05
C ASP A 81 0.51 6.17 14.46
N ASP A 82 0.56 5.69 15.69
CA ASP A 82 1.71 4.91 16.17
C ASP A 82 1.79 3.54 15.49
N ILE A 83 0.65 2.87 15.28
CA ILE A 83 0.63 1.59 14.57
C ILE A 83 0.95 1.76 13.08
N ILE A 84 0.48 2.85 12.45
CA ILE A 84 0.83 3.17 11.06
C ILE A 84 2.34 3.40 10.94
N ARG A 85 2.95 4.14 11.87
CA ARG A 85 4.41 4.35 11.91
C ARG A 85 5.18 3.04 12.12
N ALA A 86 4.68 2.18 12.99
CA ALA A 86 5.30 0.87 13.25
C ALA A 86 5.28 -0.04 12.02
N HIS A 87 4.14 -0.16 11.33
CA HIS A 87 4.02 -0.94 10.09
C HIS A 87 4.95 -0.42 8.99
N MET A 88 5.06 0.90 8.89
CA MET A 88 5.96 1.52 7.93
C MET A 88 7.43 1.28 8.27
N ALA A 89 7.81 1.46 9.53
CA ALA A 89 9.17 1.21 9.99
C ALA A 89 9.57 -0.26 9.77
N ASP A 90 8.63 -1.19 9.97
CA ASP A 90 8.82 -2.61 9.69
C ASP A 90 9.13 -2.85 8.20
N GLY A 91 8.32 -2.30 7.28
CA GLY A 91 8.59 -2.41 5.84
C GLY A 91 9.95 -1.81 5.44
N LEU A 92 10.25 -0.59 5.91
CA LEU A 92 11.51 0.10 5.61
C LEU A 92 12.74 -0.61 6.20
N SER A 93 12.58 -1.37 7.28
CA SER A 93 13.68 -2.17 7.85
C SER A 93 14.19 -3.25 6.89
N LEU A 94 13.38 -3.66 5.91
CA LEU A 94 13.73 -4.68 4.93
C LEU A 94 14.47 -4.13 3.71
N THR A 95 14.28 -2.86 3.37
CA THR A 95 14.70 -2.29 2.07
C THR A 95 15.48 -0.98 2.18
N GLY A 96 15.54 -0.39 3.37
CA GLY A 96 16.08 0.97 3.56
C GLY A 96 15.07 2.08 3.32
N ASN A 97 15.52 3.34 3.46
CA ASN A 97 14.66 4.53 3.47
C ASN A 97 14.59 5.27 2.12
N ASP A 98 15.36 4.83 1.13
CA ASP A 98 15.52 5.46 -0.18
C ASP A 98 14.60 4.86 -1.25
N VAL A 99 13.60 4.09 -0.83
CA VAL A 99 12.64 3.41 -1.70
C VAL A 99 11.22 3.97 -1.56
N GLY A 100 10.37 3.62 -2.52
CA GLY A 100 8.92 3.89 -2.47
C GLY A 100 8.12 2.65 -2.08
N THR A 101 6.97 2.51 -2.70
CA THR A 101 6.04 1.39 -2.54
C THR A 101 5.81 0.68 -3.89
N PRO A 102 5.47 -0.60 -3.88
CA PRO A 102 5.29 -1.49 -2.72
C PRO A 102 6.61 -1.99 -2.12
N ILE A 103 6.56 -2.48 -0.88
CA ILE A 103 7.61 -3.30 -0.27
C ILE A 103 7.01 -4.68 0.00
N LEU A 104 7.63 -5.72 -0.54
CA LEU A 104 7.23 -7.10 -0.31
C LEU A 104 8.17 -7.74 0.70
N GLY A 105 7.61 -8.26 1.79
CA GLY A 105 8.35 -9.02 2.80
C GLY A 105 8.10 -10.51 2.68
N PHE A 106 9.15 -11.31 2.78
CA PHE A 106 9.11 -12.78 2.72
C PHE A 106 9.82 -13.38 3.93
N THR A 107 9.45 -14.59 4.30
CA THR A 107 10.26 -15.45 5.17
C THR A 107 10.86 -16.52 4.29
N ASN A 108 12.21 -16.53 4.16
CA ASN A 108 12.91 -17.50 3.34
C ASN A 108 12.96 -18.88 4.02
N SER A 109 13.49 -19.89 3.33
CA SER A 109 13.59 -21.27 3.81
C SER A 109 14.46 -21.43 5.07
N ALA A 110 15.33 -20.46 5.36
CA ALA A 110 16.13 -20.42 6.59
C ALA A 110 15.43 -19.71 7.76
N GLY A 111 14.16 -19.32 7.59
CA GLY A 111 13.40 -18.58 8.59
C GLY A 111 13.77 -17.10 8.71
N LYS A 112 14.65 -16.60 7.84
CA LYS A 112 15.07 -15.19 7.80
C LYS A 112 14.04 -14.36 7.06
N ARG A 113 13.67 -13.21 7.63
CA ARG A 113 12.82 -12.21 6.96
C ARG A 113 13.66 -11.39 6.00
N VAL A 114 13.24 -11.34 4.74
CA VAL A 114 13.88 -10.61 3.64
C VAL A 114 12.81 -9.79 2.90
N GLY A 115 13.20 -8.74 2.21
CA GLY A 115 12.25 -7.94 1.45
C GLY A 115 12.86 -7.22 0.27
N PHE A 116 11.99 -6.90 -0.69
CA PHE A 116 12.32 -6.10 -1.86
C PHE A 116 11.38 -4.92 -2.02
N PHE A 117 11.92 -3.81 -2.51
CA PHE A 117 11.13 -2.74 -3.09
C PHE A 117 10.63 -3.18 -4.49
N GLY A 118 9.35 -3.02 -4.74
CA GLY A 118 8.72 -3.44 -5.98
C GLY A 118 7.87 -4.72 -5.80
N PRO A 119 7.38 -5.28 -6.91
CA PRO A 119 7.60 -4.87 -8.30
C PRO A 119 6.91 -3.55 -8.65
N VAL A 120 7.56 -2.70 -9.41
CA VAL A 120 6.95 -1.49 -9.97
C VAL A 120 6.44 -1.82 -11.37
N ILE A 121 5.11 -1.87 -11.51
CA ILE A 121 4.40 -2.32 -12.72
C ILE A 121 3.63 -1.14 -13.29
N SER A 122 3.75 -0.89 -14.60
CA SER A 122 3.07 0.23 -15.25
C SER A 122 1.65 -0.08 -15.71
N GLN A 123 1.29 -1.34 -15.86
CA GLN A 123 -0.04 -1.76 -16.33
C GLN A 123 -0.42 -3.12 -15.76
N ARG A 124 -1.72 -3.44 -15.79
CA ARG A 124 -2.21 -4.77 -15.42
C ARG A 124 -1.58 -5.85 -16.31
N LEU A 125 -0.95 -6.83 -15.69
CA LEU A 125 -0.34 -7.95 -16.41
C LEU A 125 -1.39 -9.01 -16.76
N PRO A 126 -1.23 -9.71 -17.91
CA PRO A 126 -1.90 -10.98 -18.13
C PRO A 126 -1.59 -11.96 -16.99
N HIS A 127 -2.56 -12.80 -16.62
CA HIS A 127 -2.42 -13.70 -15.47
C HIS A 127 -1.15 -14.57 -15.51
N ALA A 128 -0.83 -15.13 -16.67
CA ALA A 128 0.37 -15.97 -16.83
C ALA A 128 1.67 -15.19 -16.58
N ASP A 129 1.73 -13.92 -16.97
CA ASP A 129 2.92 -13.08 -16.76
C ASP A 129 3.01 -12.58 -15.31
N ALA A 130 1.86 -12.34 -14.66
CA ALA A 130 1.81 -12.03 -13.23
C ALA A 130 2.35 -13.19 -12.39
N LEU A 131 1.99 -14.44 -12.71
CA LEU A 131 2.53 -15.63 -12.04
C LEU A 131 4.03 -15.78 -12.25
N LYS A 132 4.53 -15.64 -13.49
CA LYS A 132 5.98 -15.69 -13.76
C LYS A 132 6.75 -14.63 -12.99
N LEU A 133 6.19 -13.41 -12.90
CA LEU A 133 6.82 -12.32 -12.14
C LEU A 133 6.86 -12.67 -10.64
N TRP A 134 5.76 -13.19 -10.09
CA TRP A 134 5.68 -13.63 -8.70
C TRP A 134 6.69 -14.74 -8.39
N ASP A 135 6.76 -15.77 -9.22
CA ASP A 135 7.70 -16.88 -9.07
C ASP A 135 9.15 -16.37 -9.14
N GLY A 136 9.47 -15.47 -10.07
CA GLY A 136 10.79 -14.85 -10.17
C GLY A 136 11.18 -14.07 -8.92
N ILE A 137 10.27 -13.28 -8.35
CA ILE A 137 10.49 -12.52 -7.13
C ILE A 137 10.71 -13.46 -5.93
N THR A 138 9.87 -14.47 -5.77
CA THR A 138 9.98 -15.42 -4.63
C THR A 138 11.25 -16.26 -4.69
N LEU A 139 11.68 -16.66 -5.90
CA LEU A 139 12.94 -17.36 -6.10
C LEU A 139 14.14 -16.49 -5.73
N THR A 140 14.17 -15.21 -6.15
CA THR A 140 15.26 -14.29 -5.83
C THR A 140 15.31 -13.94 -4.35
N ALA A 141 14.17 -13.93 -3.65
CA ALA A 141 14.11 -13.71 -2.20
C ALA A 141 14.86 -14.77 -1.38
N GLY A 142 15.11 -15.97 -1.96
CA GLY A 142 15.91 -17.01 -1.36
C GLY A 142 17.43 -16.86 -1.51
N ILE A 143 17.90 -15.83 -2.25
CA ILE A 143 19.32 -15.64 -2.55
C ILE A 143 19.88 -14.49 -1.70
N ASP A 144 20.62 -14.82 -0.64
CA ASP A 144 21.12 -13.84 0.34
C ASP A 144 22.03 -12.75 -0.25
N SER A 145 22.68 -13.01 -1.37
CA SER A 145 23.58 -12.06 -2.06
C SER A 145 22.90 -11.27 -3.17
N PHE A 146 21.58 -11.44 -3.35
CA PHE A 146 20.83 -10.68 -4.34
C PHE A 146 20.20 -9.43 -3.70
N TRP A 147 20.55 -8.24 -4.20
CA TRP A 147 20.15 -6.98 -3.59
C TRP A 147 19.18 -6.18 -4.44
N GLU A 148 19.44 -6.03 -5.74
CA GLU A 148 18.65 -5.13 -6.59
C GLU A 148 18.63 -5.58 -8.06
N LEU A 149 17.48 -5.38 -8.70
CA LEU A 149 17.33 -5.45 -10.16
C LEU A 149 16.45 -4.27 -10.61
N LYS A 150 17.01 -3.38 -11.40
CA LYS A 150 16.35 -2.16 -11.86
C LYS A 150 16.50 -1.94 -13.34
N ARG A 151 15.46 -1.39 -13.98
CA ARG A 151 15.53 -0.82 -15.34
C ARG A 151 14.84 0.54 -15.39
N THR A 152 15.15 1.34 -16.41
CA THR A 152 14.51 2.64 -16.63
C THR A 152 13.01 2.44 -16.90
N ARG A 153 12.18 3.18 -16.18
CA ARG A 153 10.74 3.26 -16.42
C ARG A 153 10.48 4.36 -17.45
N THR A 154 9.85 4.00 -18.57
CA THR A 154 9.50 4.91 -19.66
C THR A 154 8.02 5.23 -19.73
N GLU A 155 7.19 4.57 -18.92
CA GLU A 155 5.74 4.69 -18.92
C GLU A 155 5.20 5.08 -17.55
N GLN A 156 4.12 5.85 -17.55
CA GLN A 156 3.37 6.13 -16.33
C GLN A 156 2.40 4.97 -16.01
N PRO A 157 1.93 4.84 -14.76
CA PRO A 157 0.93 3.84 -14.39
C PRO A 157 -0.34 3.97 -15.23
N GLN A 158 -0.83 2.84 -15.74
CA GLN A 158 -2.07 2.70 -16.50
C GLN A 158 -2.99 1.74 -15.75
N PHE A 159 -4.12 2.23 -15.26
CA PHE A 159 -4.99 1.44 -14.39
C PHE A 159 -6.02 0.57 -15.16
N GLY A 160 -6.12 0.77 -16.49
CA GLY A 160 -7.08 0.03 -17.32
C GLY A 160 -8.53 0.44 -17.03
N GLU A 161 -9.47 -0.49 -17.28
CA GLU A 161 -10.87 -0.29 -16.95
C GLU A 161 -11.10 -0.36 -15.44
N ARG A 162 -12.10 0.39 -14.94
CA ARG A 162 -12.50 0.37 -13.53
C ARG A 162 -13.06 -1.02 -13.19
N PRO A 163 -12.46 -1.76 -12.26
CA PRO A 163 -12.90 -3.11 -11.91
C PRO A 163 -14.19 -3.13 -11.11
#